data_03b591d2a1b401e2615c8d48d9389399
#
_entry.id   03b591d2a1b401e2615c8d48d9389399
#
_cell.length_a   1.000
_cell.length_b   1.000
_cell.length_c   1.000
_cell.angle_alpha   90.00
_cell.angle_beta   90.00
_cell.angle_gamma   90.00
#
_symmetry.space_group_name_H-M   'P 1'
#
loop_
_entity.id
_entity.type
_entity.pdbx_description
1 polymer ?
#
loop_
_entity_poly.entity_id
_entity_poly.type
_entity_poly.pdbx_seq_one_letter_code
_entity_poly.pdbx_strand_id
1 'polypeptide(L)'
;IEGKSLAAKLKKLWRNDYFQTAVIIGLIVAIVLGFFYGSQLVLNTAYPTLTVETGSMCIPYDGACNGWSHPFDRTLHVGDILIVQGVKPKDLNVNYPNSDVIVFHEPGNPDKLIVHRIVAEQEINGKLYFQTKGDGNGLYLWPSVPPVSEYDPWTGGQGISQDLIVGKVVARVPWFGHITLFMRQNPIGLPIVIAVIILLVVLEFVLPLVKEKKKPVEQKETQPGT
;
A
#
# COMPACT_ATOMS: atom_id res chain seq x y z
N ILE A 1 30.13 38.48 -10.27
CA ILE A 1 29.01 39.31 -10.82
C ILE A 1 27.87 38.43 -11.34
N GLU A 2 28.13 37.21 -11.83
CA GLU A 2 27.10 36.29 -12.36
C GLU A 2 26.12 35.76 -11.32
N GLY A 3 26.54 35.50 -10.08
CA GLY A 3 25.68 34.96 -9.02
C GLY A 3 24.53 35.90 -8.61
N LYS A 4 24.72 37.21 -8.66
CA LYS A 4 23.65 38.20 -8.38
C LYS A 4 22.58 38.23 -9.47
N SER A 5 22.92 37.94 -10.71
CA SER A 5 21.98 37.86 -11.83
C SER A 5 21.09 36.61 -11.75
N LEU A 6 21.65 35.46 -11.36
CA LEU A 6 20.94 34.22 -11.22
C LEU A 6 19.90 34.27 -10.06
N ALA A 7 20.32 34.81 -8.91
CA ALA A 7 19.43 34.99 -7.76
C ALA A 7 18.25 35.94 -8.05
N ALA A 8 18.49 37.00 -8.81
CA ALA A 8 17.44 37.92 -9.22
C ALA A 8 16.44 37.28 -10.19
N LYS A 9 16.93 36.45 -11.14
CA LYS A 9 16.10 35.69 -12.07
C LYS A 9 15.26 34.65 -11.33
N LEU A 10 15.86 33.90 -10.41
CA LEU A 10 15.14 32.92 -9.56
C LEU A 10 14.06 33.60 -8.70
N LYS A 11 14.36 34.74 -8.07
CA LYS A 11 13.39 35.50 -7.30
C LYS A 11 12.23 36.03 -8.14
N LYS A 12 12.49 36.40 -9.42
CA LYS A 12 11.44 36.81 -10.37
C LYS A 12 10.55 35.63 -10.78
N LEU A 13 11.14 34.43 -11.03
CA LEU A 13 10.42 33.22 -11.35
C LEU A 13 9.57 32.78 -10.16
N TRP A 14 10.12 32.85 -8.93
CA TRP A 14 9.42 32.48 -7.70
C TRP A 14 8.23 33.37 -7.35
N ARG A 15 8.12 34.56 -7.96
CA ARG A 15 6.95 35.45 -7.84
C ARG A 15 5.84 35.15 -8.83
N ASN A 16 6.05 34.20 -9.73
CA ASN A 16 5.03 33.77 -10.70
C ASN A 16 4.26 32.58 -10.11
N ASP A 17 2.96 32.74 -9.91
CA ASP A 17 2.08 31.75 -9.31
C ASP A 17 2.06 30.44 -10.11
N TYR A 18 2.10 30.53 -11.44
CA TYR A 18 2.19 29.34 -12.31
C TYR A 18 3.49 28.57 -12.11
N PHE A 19 4.60 29.29 -11.88
CA PHE A 19 5.88 28.66 -11.62
C PHE A 19 5.89 27.95 -10.26
N GLN A 20 5.34 28.58 -9.22
CA GLN A 20 5.20 27.96 -7.90
C GLN A 20 4.35 26.69 -7.99
N THR A 21 3.19 26.76 -8.66
CA THR A 21 2.32 25.61 -8.87
C THR A 21 3.03 24.48 -9.61
N ALA A 22 3.77 24.78 -10.66
CA ALA A 22 4.55 23.77 -11.40
C ALA A 22 5.64 23.11 -10.53
N VAL A 23 6.31 23.90 -9.68
CA VAL A 23 7.31 23.38 -8.74
C VAL A 23 6.66 22.49 -7.69
N ILE A 24 5.52 22.88 -7.13
CA ILE A 24 4.79 22.07 -6.15
C ILE A 24 4.35 20.75 -6.77
N ILE A 25 3.76 20.78 -7.98
CA ILE A 25 3.38 19.55 -8.70
C ILE A 25 4.61 18.67 -8.96
N GLY A 26 5.71 19.26 -9.43
CA GLY A 26 6.96 18.53 -9.65
C GLY A 26 7.51 17.89 -8.38
N LEU A 27 7.44 18.59 -7.25
CA LEU A 27 7.84 18.08 -5.96
C LEU A 27 6.94 16.89 -5.50
N ILE A 28 5.63 17.03 -5.64
CA ILE A 28 4.68 15.96 -5.31
C ILE A 28 4.99 14.72 -6.16
N VAL A 29 5.17 14.88 -7.47
CA VAL A 29 5.52 13.75 -8.36
C VAL A 29 6.86 13.13 -7.95
N ALA A 30 7.87 13.94 -7.63
CA ALA A 30 9.17 13.44 -7.18
C ALA A 30 9.07 12.67 -5.85
N ILE A 31 8.26 13.14 -4.90
CA ILE A 31 8.02 12.44 -3.64
C ILE A 31 7.32 11.10 -3.90
N VAL A 32 6.28 11.06 -4.73
CA VAL A 32 5.54 9.83 -5.04
C VAL A 32 6.44 8.80 -5.74
N LEU A 33 7.19 9.22 -6.74
CA LEU A 33 8.12 8.34 -7.44
C LEU A 33 9.27 7.89 -6.53
N GLY A 34 9.82 8.81 -5.73
CA GLY A 34 10.87 8.51 -4.76
C GLY A 34 10.41 7.51 -3.70
N PHE A 35 9.18 7.65 -3.21
CA PHE A 35 8.58 6.68 -2.29
C PHE A 35 8.38 5.31 -2.96
N PHE A 36 7.84 5.28 -4.18
CA PHE A 36 7.56 4.04 -4.90
C PHE A 36 8.86 3.27 -5.21
N TYR A 37 9.82 3.89 -5.88
CA TYR A 37 11.09 3.23 -6.22
C TYR A 37 11.99 3.03 -4.99
N GLY A 38 11.97 3.98 -4.05
CA GLY A 38 12.70 3.86 -2.79
C GLY A 38 12.22 2.69 -1.94
N SER A 39 10.91 2.47 -1.86
CA SER A 39 10.35 1.31 -1.15
C SER A 39 10.73 -0.02 -1.79
N GLN A 40 10.78 -0.12 -3.13
CA GLN A 40 11.27 -1.32 -3.83
C GLN A 40 12.74 -1.63 -3.50
N LEU A 41 13.58 -0.60 -3.45
CA LEU A 41 15.00 -0.77 -3.11
C LEU A 41 15.19 -1.19 -1.63
N VAL A 42 14.53 -0.49 -0.70
CA VAL A 42 14.67 -0.75 0.74
C VAL A 42 14.09 -2.12 1.12
N LEU A 43 12.95 -2.47 0.55
CA LEU A 43 12.27 -3.75 0.82
C LEU A 43 12.74 -4.88 -0.10
N ASN A 44 13.66 -4.60 -1.03
CA ASN A 44 14.24 -5.59 -1.94
C ASN A 44 13.19 -6.47 -2.66
N THR A 45 12.09 -5.87 -3.13
CA THR A 45 11.01 -6.57 -3.84
C THR A 45 10.36 -5.67 -4.86
N ALA A 46 9.87 -6.25 -5.96
CA ALA A 46 9.07 -5.53 -6.95
C ALA A 46 7.67 -5.15 -6.44
N TYR A 47 7.20 -5.81 -5.38
CA TYR A 47 5.85 -5.66 -4.80
C TYR A 47 5.93 -5.24 -3.33
N PRO A 48 6.43 -4.03 -3.01
CA PRO A 48 6.63 -3.58 -1.62
C PRO A 48 5.32 -3.42 -0.84
N THR A 49 4.20 -3.22 -1.55
CA THR A 49 2.86 -3.10 -0.95
C THR A 49 1.83 -3.90 -1.72
N LEU A 50 0.95 -4.61 -1.01
CA LEU A 50 -0.15 -5.38 -1.58
C LEU A 50 -1.43 -5.14 -0.78
N THR A 51 -2.58 -5.18 -1.46
CA THR A 51 -3.89 -5.12 -0.80
C THR A 51 -4.46 -6.52 -0.63
N VAL A 52 -4.95 -6.84 0.57
CA VAL A 52 -5.66 -8.08 0.85
C VAL A 52 -7.04 -8.03 0.20
N GLU A 53 -7.31 -8.94 -0.74
CA GLU A 53 -8.55 -9.00 -1.51
C GLU A 53 -9.51 -10.09 -1.01
N THR A 54 -8.98 -11.13 -0.34
CA THR A 54 -9.76 -12.30 0.09
C THR A 54 -9.56 -12.60 1.57
N GLY A 55 -10.51 -13.32 2.16
CA GLY A 55 -10.50 -13.65 3.59
C GLY A 55 -9.68 -14.89 3.95
N SER A 56 -8.89 -15.48 3.04
CA SER A 56 -8.15 -16.73 3.31
C SER A 56 -7.19 -16.66 4.50
N MET A 57 -6.70 -15.47 4.84
CA MET A 57 -5.80 -15.21 5.96
C MET A 57 -6.51 -14.64 7.19
N CYS A 58 -7.83 -14.50 7.14
CA CYS A 58 -8.62 -13.93 8.22
C CYS A 58 -9.25 -15.04 9.05
N ILE A 59 -9.04 -15.00 10.36
CA ILE A 59 -9.79 -15.83 11.31
C ILE A 59 -11.05 -15.05 11.65
N PRO A 60 -12.25 -15.52 11.28
CA PRO A 60 -13.47 -14.79 11.51
C PRO A 60 -13.81 -14.76 13.00
N TYR A 61 -13.77 -13.57 13.57
CA TYR A 61 -14.49 -13.25 14.79
C TYR A 61 -15.86 -12.72 14.35
N ASP A 62 -16.93 -13.26 14.90
CA ASP A 62 -18.32 -12.86 14.55
C ASP A 62 -18.69 -12.98 13.06
N GLY A 63 -17.98 -13.81 12.29
CA GLY A 63 -18.24 -14.03 10.87
C GLY A 63 -17.74 -12.94 9.93
N ALA A 64 -17.02 -11.93 10.40
CA ALA A 64 -16.56 -10.80 9.60
C ALA A 64 -15.05 -10.87 9.29
N CYS A 65 -14.71 -10.94 8.01
CA CYS A 65 -13.31 -10.86 7.51
C CYS A 65 -13.01 -9.57 6.77
N ASN A 66 -13.74 -8.50 7.01
CA ASN A 66 -13.60 -7.23 6.29
C ASN A 66 -12.70 -6.18 6.96
N GLY A 67 -12.14 -6.48 8.12
CA GLY A 67 -11.23 -5.62 8.87
C GLY A 67 -11.83 -4.35 9.48
N TRP A 68 -13.12 -4.04 9.26
CA TRP A 68 -13.74 -2.84 9.80
C TRP A 68 -13.98 -2.93 11.32
N SER A 69 -14.34 -4.11 11.81
CA SER A 69 -14.64 -4.35 13.23
C SER A 69 -13.40 -4.71 14.06
N HIS A 70 -12.41 -5.36 13.46
CA HIS A 70 -11.24 -5.93 14.15
C HIS A 70 -9.92 -5.56 13.46
N PRO A 71 -9.62 -4.26 13.27
CA PRO A 71 -8.49 -3.83 12.43
C PRO A 71 -7.11 -4.20 13.01
N PHE A 72 -7.03 -4.46 14.31
CA PHE A 72 -5.75 -4.72 15.00
C PHE A 72 -5.57 -6.18 15.42
N ASP A 73 -6.43 -7.07 14.96
CA ASP A 73 -6.28 -8.50 15.19
C ASP A 73 -4.99 -9.05 14.55
N ARG A 74 -4.52 -10.20 15.04
CA ARG A 74 -3.28 -10.83 14.56
C ARG A 74 -3.35 -11.38 13.14
N THR A 75 -4.56 -11.51 12.58
CA THR A 75 -4.80 -12.03 11.24
C THR A 75 -4.92 -10.90 10.21
N LEU A 76 -4.77 -11.25 8.93
CA LEU A 76 -4.88 -10.29 7.84
C LEU A 76 -6.33 -10.22 7.37
N HIS A 77 -6.85 -9.01 7.20
CA HIS A 77 -8.24 -8.78 6.80
C HIS A 77 -8.34 -8.22 5.39
N VAL A 78 -9.47 -8.47 4.75
CA VAL A 78 -9.79 -7.80 3.48
C VAL A 78 -9.75 -6.28 3.68
N GLY A 79 -9.03 -5.59 2.80
CA GLY A 79 -8.80 -4.13 2.90
C GLY A 79 -7.55 -3.73 3.69
N ASP A 80 -6.75 -4.67 4.21
CA ASP A 80 -5.42 -4.35 4.71
C ASP A 80 -4.44 -4.08 3.57
N ILE A 81 -3.51 -3.14 3.76
CA ILE A 81 -2.31 -3.03 2.95
C ILE A 81 -1.18 -3.79 3.65
N LEU A 82 -0.58 -4.72 2.96
CA LEU A 82 0.58 -5.47 3.43
C LEU A 82 1.87 -4.78 3.00
N ILE A 83 2.84 -4.76 3.91
CA ILE A 83 4.24 -4.39 3.59
C ILE A 83 5.00 -5.69 3.40
N VAL A 84 5.59 -5.85 2.22
CA VAL A 84 6.29 -7.06 1.80
C VAL A 84 7.77 -6.80 1.67
N GLN A 85 8.59 -7.65 2.25
CA GLN A 85 10.04 -7.61 2.15
C GLN A 85 10.55 -8.83 1.39
N GLY A 86 11.35 -8.60 0.35
CA GLY A 86 12.08 -9.65 -0.36
C GLY A 86 13.07 -10.31 0.58
N VAL A 87 13.11 -11.65 0.56
CA VAL A 87 13.92 -12.47 1.45
C VAL A 87 14.50 -13.63 0.67
N LYS A 88 15.69 -14.09 1.05
CA LYS A 88 16.22 -15.36 0.52
C LYS A 88 15.40 -16.51 1.09
N PRO A 89 14.96 -17.48 0.28
CA PRO A 89 14.10 -18.58 0.74
C PRO A 89 14.62 -19.32 1.97
N LYS A 90 15.93 -19.52 2.05
CA LYS A 90 16.60 -20.18 3.19
C LYS A 90 16.55 -19.40 4.52
N ASP A 91 16.24 -18.09 4.45
CA ASP A 91 16.17 -17.21 5.62
C ASP A 91 14.73 -17.06 6.13
N LEU A 92 13.76 -17.79 5.54
CA LEU A 92 12.38 -17.83 5.98
C LEU A 92 12.24 -18.63 7.27
N ASN A 93 11.41 -18.11 8.19
CA ASN A 93 11.02 -18.83 9.39
C ASN A 93 9.90 -19.81 9.04
N VAL A 94 10.17 -21.10 9.20
CA VAL A 94 9.22 -22.21 8.91
C VAL A 94 8.59 -22.82 10.18
N ASN A 95 8.90 -22.28 11.36
CA ASN A 95 8.45 -22.82 12.64
C ASN A 95 6.99 -22.45 12.93
N TYR A 96 6.05 -23.21 12.40
CA TYR A 96 4.62 -23.03 12.68
C TYR A 96 4.31 -23.18 14.21
N PRO A 97 3.45 -22.36 14.79
CA PRO A 97 2.58 -21.35 14.20
C PRO A 97 3.20 -19.96 14.04
N ASN A 98 4.48 -19.78 14.41
CA ASN A 98 5.18 -18.50 14.32
C ASN A 98 5.97 -18.36 13.02
N SER A 99 5.66 -19.19 12.02
CA SER A 99 6.27 -19.15 10.69
C SER A 99 5.91 -17.88 9.93
N ASP A 100 6.72 -17.54 8.93
CA ASP A 100 6.50 -16.39 8.08
C ASP A 100 5.23 -16.55 7.22
N VAL A 101 4.53 -15.46 7.01
CA VAL A 101 3.51 -15.32 5.97
C VAL A 101 4.21 -14.86 4.72
N ILE A 102 4.14 -15.65 3.66
CA ILE A 102 4.83 -15.39 2.40
C ILE A 102 3.88 -14.91 1.32
N VAL A 103 4.44 -14.10 0.41
CA VAL A 103 3.83 -13.68 -0.84
C VAL A 103 4.51 -14.44 -1.97
N PHE A 104 3.75 -15.06 -2.83
CA PHE A 104 4.28 -15.86 -3.93
C PHE A 104 3.38 -15.80 -5.16
N HIS A 105 3.94 -16.05 -6.34
CA HIS A 105 3.18 -16.22 -7.57
C HIS A 105 2.45 -17.57 -7.55
N GLU A 106 1.15 -17.56 -7.90
CA GLU A 106 0.36 -18.79 -8.00
C GLU A 106 0.98 -19.73 -9.05
N PRO A 107 1.23 -21.02 -8.71
CA PRO A 107 1.73 -21.99 -9.71
C PRO A 107 0.82 -22.07 -10.93
N GLY A 108 1.38 -21.82 -12.12
CA GLY A 108 0.62 -21.80 -13.37
C GLY A 108 -0.09 -20.48 -13.70
N ASN A 109 -0.08 -19.50 -12.81
CA ASN A 109 -0.64 -18.17 -13.04
C ASN A 109 0.27 -17.08 -12.45
N PRO A 110 1.34 -16.67 -13.13
CA PRO A 110 2.35 -15.76 -12.61
C PRO A 110 1.82 -14.33 -12.35
N ASP A 111 0.69 -13.96 -12.92
CA ASP A 111 0.09 -12.62 -12.71
C ASP A 111 -0.68 -12.53 -11.39
N LYS A 112 -0.95 -13.69 -10.75
CA LYS A 112 -1.69 -13.74 -9.50
C LYS A 112 -0.76 -13.97 -8.31
N LEU A 113 -0.86 -13.09 -7.34
CA LEU A 113 -0.14 -13.19 -6.06
C LEU A 113 -1.04 -13.81 -4.99
N ILE A 114 -0.46 -14.74 -4.23
CA ILE A 114 -1.09 -15.39 -3.08
C ILE A 114 -0.32 -14.99 -1.82
N VAL A 115 -1.05 -14.85 -0.72
CA VAL A 115 -0.51 -14.53 0.61
C VAL A 115 -0.97 -15.59 1.59
N HIS A 116 -0.10 -16.53 1.94
CA HIS A 116 -0.41 -17.61 2.90
C HIS A 116 0.76 -17.84 3.85
N ARG A 117 0.50 -18.53 4.96
CA ARG A 117 1.50 -18.88 5.98
C ARG A 117 2.20 -20.19 5.61
N ILE A 118 3.51 -20.26 5.88
CA ILE A 118 4.26 -21.49 5.77
C ILE A 118 3.82 -22.47 6.88
N VAL A 119 3.52 -23.71 6.52
CA VAL A 119 3.18 -24.78 7.47
C VAL A 119 4.23 -25.89 7.51
N ALA A 120 4.97 -26.06 6.42
CA ALA A 120 6.11 -26.99 6.35
C ALA A 120 7.06 -26.58 5.21
N GLU A 121 8.26 -27.10 5.24
CA GLU A 121 9.22 -27.03 4.12
C GLU A 121 9.75 -28.42 3.79
N GLN A 122 10.18 -28.59 2.56
CA GLN A 122 10.89 -29.76 2.09
C GLN A 122 11.91 -29.40 1.03
N GLU A 123 12.98 -30.18 0.96
CA GLU A 123 13.98 -30.04 -0.08
C GLU A 123 13.84 -31.18 -1.10
N ILE A 124 13.71 -30.84 -2.37
CA ILE A 124 13.60 -31.80 -3.47
C ILE A 124 14.66 -31.45 -4.50
N ASN A 125 15.61 -32.35 -4.73
CA ASN A 125 16.69 -32.16 -5.71
C ASN A 125 17.48 -30.85 -5.54
N GLY A 126 17.75 -30.45 -4.28
CA GLY A 126 18.50 -29.24 -3.96
C GLY A 126 17.69 -27.94 -4.07
N LYS A 127 16.37 -28.02 -4.27
CA LYS A 127 15.46 -26.88 -4.25
C LYS A 127 14.52 -26.95 -3.07
N LEU A 128 14.28 -25.80 -2.43
CA LEU A 128 13.32 -25.66 -1.34
C LEU A 128 11.91 -25.50 -1.89
N TYR A 129 10.98 -26.21 -1.27
CA TYR A 129 9.54 -26.11 -1.49
C TYR A 129 8.86 -25.82 -0.16
N PHE A 130 7.93 -24.89 -0.16
CA PHE A 130 7.21 -24.46 1.03
C PHE A 130 5.75 -24.87 0.92
N GLN A 131 5.28 -25.64 1.86
CA GLN A 131 3.85 -25.91 2.00
C GLN A 131 3.21 -24.77 2.75
N THR A 132 2.06 -24.33 2.28
CA THR A 132 1.36 -23.16 2.79
C THR A 132 -0.07 -23.48 3.16
N LYS A 133 -0.65 -22.59 3.97
CA LYS A 133 -2.08 -22.61 4.31
C LYS A 133 -2.53 -21.20 4.67
N GLY A 134 -3.73 -20.84 4.24
CA GLY A 134 -4.38 -19.63 4.73
C GLY A 134 -4.82 -19.80 6.18
N ASP A 135 -4.53 -18.81 7.03
CA ASP A 135 -4.81 -18.84 8.46
C ASP A 135 -6.29 -19.06 8.77
N GLY A 136 -7.18 -18.58 7.89
CA GLY A 136 -8.64 -18.71 8.00
C GLY A 136 -9.26 -19.84 7.18
N ASN A 137 -8.46 -20.67 6.50
CA ASN A 137 -8.97 -21.75 5.67
C ASN A 137 -9.16 -23.06 6.47
N GLY A 138 -10.13 -23.88 6.04
CA GLY A 138 -10.36 -25.22 6.58
C GLY A 138 -10.89 -25.25 8.02
N LEU A 139 -10.71 -26.38 8.68
CA LEU A 139 -11.20 -26.63 10.04
C LEU A 139 -10.18 -26.23 11.11
N TYR A 140 -8.89 -26.29 10.78
CA TYR A 140 -7.80 -25.98 11.70
C TYR A 140 -7.31 -24.56 11.43
N LEU A 141 -7.99 -23.60 12.03
CA LEU A 141 -7.63 -22.18 11.95
C LEU A 141 -6.34 -21.92 12.73
N TRP A 142 -5.53 -20.99 12.24
CA TRP A 142 -4.34 -20.56 12.98
C TRP A 142 -4.73 -20.05 14.39
N PRO A 143 -3.99 -20.39 15.46
CA PRO A 143 -2.68 -21.06 15.47
C PRO A 143 -2.72 -22.59 15.63
N SER A 144 -3.85 -23.25 15.42
CA SER A 144 -3.95 -24.70 15.49
C SER A 144 -3.10 -25.38 14.43
N VAL A 145 -2.40 -26.47 14.81
CA VAL A 145 -1.57 -27.22 13.87
C VAL A 145 -2.46 -27.98 12.87
N PRO A 146 -2.43 -27.64 11.58
CA PRO A 146 -3.28 -28.32 10.60
C PRO A 146 -2.69 -29.69 10.20
N PRO A 147 -3.54 -30.67 9.90
CA PRO A 147 -3.07 -31.89 9.24
C PRO A 147 -2.65 -31.60 7.79
N VAL A 148 -1.82 -32.46 7.23
CA VAL A 148 -1.32 -32.32 5.83
C VAL A 148 -2.44 -32.24 4.80
N SER A 149 -3.59 -32.86 5.09
CA SER A 149 -4.78 -32.80 4.21
C SER A 149 -5.41 -31.42 4.10
N GLU A 150 -5.06 -30.47 4.97
CA GLU A 150 -5.52 -29.09 4.92
C GLU A 150 -4.48 -28.11 4.36
N TYR A 151 -3.31 -28.60 3.96
CA TYR A 151 -2.32 -27.79 3.27
C TYR A 151 -2.81 -27.42 1.87
N ASP A 152 -2.38 -26.28 1.37
CA ASP A 152 -2.72 -25.85 0.02
C ASP A 152 -2.19 -26.87 -1.00
N PRO A 153 -3.00 -27.26 -2.01
CA PRO A 153 -2.66 -28.38 -2.91
C PRO A 153 -1.70 -27.96 -4.05
N TRP A 154 -0.81 -27.01 -3.79
CA TRP A 154 0.10 -26.51 -4.80
C TRP A 154 1.02 -27.61 -5.35
N THR A 155 1.21 -27.60 -6.68
CA THR A 155 2.16 -28.48 -7.38
C THR A 155 1.98 -29.95 -6.99
N GLY A 156 0.71 -30.41 -6.90
CA GLY A 156 0.40 -31.79 -6.53
C GLY A 156 0.80 -32.18 -5.11
N GLY A 157 0.83 -31.23 -4.18
CA GLY A 157 1.20 -31.44 -2.76
C GLY A 157 2.69 -31.24 -2.46
N GLN A 158 3.51 -30.87 -3.45
CA GLN A 158 4.92 -30.52 -3.20
C GLN A 158 5.06 -29.15 -2.54
N GLY A 159 4.06 -28.28 -2.67
CA GLY A 159 4.13 -26.90 -2.17
C GLY A 159 4.66 -25.92 -3.22
N ILE A 160 5.04 -24.74 -2.77
CA ILE A 160 5.51 -23.62 -3.59
C ILE A 160 7.02 -23.73 -3.76
N SER A 161 7.50 -23.74 -5.02
CA SER A 161 8.94 -23.67 -5.28
C SER A 161 9.49 -22.32 -4.78
N GLN A 162 10.71 -22.37 -4.23
CA GLN A 162 11.44 -21.18 -3.79
C GLN A 162 11.53 -20.08 -4.86
N ASP A 163 11.49 -20.44 -6.14
CA ASP A 163 11.61 -19.50 -7.28
C ASP A 163 10.36 -18.64 -7.47
N LEU A 164 9.22 -19.04 -6.90
CA LEU A 164 7.93 -18.32 -6.97
C LEU A 164 7.75 -17.33 -5.82
N ILE A 165 8.63 -17.33 -4.82
CA ILE A 165 8.51 -16.48 -3.63
C ILE A 165 8.93 -15.06 -3.98
N VAL A 166 8.05 -14.11 -3.70
CA VAL A 166 8.24 -12.66 -3.85
C VAL A 166 8.87 -12.08 -2.59
N GLY A 167 8.45 -12.56 -1.42
CA GLY A 167 8.91 -12.05 -0.13
C GLY A 167 8.01 -12.51 1.01
N LYS A 168 8.22 -11.90 2.19
CA LYS A 168 7.41 -12.13 3.38
C LYS A 168 6.70 -10.86 3.83
N VAL A 169 5.57 -11.02 4.47
CA VAL A 169 4.83 -9.93 5.10
C VAL A 169 5.53 -9.51 6.38
N VAL A 170 5.94 -8.25 6.47
CA VAL A 170 6.65 -7.71 7.64
C VAL A 170 5.78 -6.74 8.45
N ALA A 171 4.78 -6.14 7.83
CA ALA A 171 3.81 -5.27 8.49
C ALA A 171 2.50 -5.19 7.69
N ARG A 172 1.47 -4.65 8.32
CA ARG A 172 0.21 -4.32 7.65
C ARG A 172 -0.30 -2.95 8.09
N VAL A 173 -1.05 -2.31 7.22
CA VAL A 173 -1.78 -1.05 7.50
C VAL A 173 -3.26 -1.34 7.31
N PRO A 174 -4.05 -1.35 8.41
CA PRO A 174 -5.48 -1.63 8.33
C PRO A 174 -6.23 -0.57 7.52
N TRP A 175 -7.35 -0.96 6.89
CA TRP A 175 -8.34 -0.16 6.16
C TRP A 175 -7.91 0.51 4.86
N PHE A 176 -6.67 0.96 4.74
CA PHE A 176 -6.23 1.78 3.59
C PHE A 176 -6.39 1.07 2.24
N GLY A 177 -6.34 -0.25 2.23
CA GLY A 177 -6.55 -1.05 1.02
C GLY A 177 -7.99 -1.00 0.48
N HIS A 178 -8.99 -0.62 1.30
CA HIS A 178 -10.36 -0.47 0.84
C HIS A 178 -10.51 0.59 -0.27
N ILE A 179 -9.65 1.61 -0.28
CA ILE A 179 -9.61 2.60 -1.38
C ILE A 179 -9.23 1.89 -2.69
N THR A 180 -8.20 1.05 -2.65
CA THR A 180 -7.76 0.27 -3.82
C THR A 180 -8.84 -0.72 -4.26
N LEU A 181 -9.46 -1.44 -3.31
CA LEU A 181 -10.56 -2.36 -3.61
C LEU A 181 -11.74 -1.64 -4.24
N PHE A 182 -12.14 -0.50 -3.70
CA PHE A 182 -13.22 0.33 -4.27
C PHE A 182 -12.93 0.72 -5.72
N MET A 183 -11.68 1.18 -6.00
CA MET A 183 -11.29 1.57 -7.36
C MET A 183 -11.28 0.38 -8.34
N ARG A 184 -10.91 -0.83 -7.88
CA ARG A 184 -10.81 -2.03 -8.73
C ARG A 184 -12.17 -2.70 -8.94
N GLN A 185 -13.00 -2.77 -7.90
CA GLN A 185 -14.27 -3.50 -7.93
C GLN A 185 -15.41 -2.69 -8.55
N ASN A 186 -15.29 -1.36 -8.60
CA ASN A 186 -16.31 -0.48 -9.14
C ASN A 186 -15.83 0.23 -10.41
N PRO A 187 -16.54 0.11 -11.55
CA PRO A 187 -16.15 0.79 -12.79
C PRO A 187 -16.05 2.31 -12.65
N ILE A 188 -16.84 2.89 -11.74
CA ILE A 188 -16.85 4.33 -11.44
C ILE A 188 -15.91 4.71 -10.28
N GLY A 189 -15.25 3.73 -9.64
CA GLY A 189 -14.41 3.96 -8.45
C GLY A 189 -13.24 4.90 -8.76
N LEU A 190 -12.46 4.59 -9.78
CA LEU A 190 -11.35 5.44 -10.21
C LEU A 190 -11.80 6.84 -10.66
N PRO A 191 -12.83 7.01 -11.53
CA PRO A 191 -13.39 8.32 -11.85
C PRO A 191 -13.82 9.15 -10.63
N ILE A 192 -14.45 8.53 -9.63
CA ILE A 192 -14.85 9.23 -8.39
C ILE A 192 -13.62 9.72 -7.62
N VAL A 193 -12.61 8.88 -7.42
CA VAL A 193 -11.39 9.27 -6.70
C VAL A 193 -10.70 10.44 -7.43
N ILE A 194 -10.59 10.39 -8.74
CA ILE A 194 -10.02 11.47 -9.55
C ILE A 194 -10.86 12.75 -9.38
N ALA A 195 -12.19 12.66 -9.44
CA ALA A 195 -13.08 13.82 -9.29
C ALA A 195 -12.94 14.46 -7.90
N VAL A 196 -12.82 13.66 -6.83
CA VAL A 196 -12.56 14.14 -5.47
C VAL A 196 -11.23 14.87 -5.37
N ILE A 197 -10.16 14.32 -5.95
CA ILE A 197 -8.84 14.95 -5.96
C ILE A 197 -8.91 16.30 -6.71
N ILE A 198 -9.54 16.34 -7.89
CA ILE A 198 -9.71 17.58 -8.65
C ILE A 198 -10.50 18.60 -7.84
N LEU A 199 -11.59 18.17 -7.20
CA LEU A 199 -12.40 19.06 -6.36
C LEU A 199 -11.58 19.65 -5.21
N LEU A 200 -10.79 18.86 -4.52
CA LEU A 200 -9.93 19.32 -3.42
C LEU A 200 -8.91 20.35 -3.91
N VAL A 201 -8.26 20.08 -5.05
CA VAL A 201 -7.32 21.00 -5.67
C VAL A 201 -8.02 22.32 -6.07
N VAL A 202 -9.21 22.24 -6.71
CA VAL A 202 -9.98 23.43 -7.08
C VAL A 202 -10.38 24.25 -5.84
N LEU A 203 -10.84 23.58 -4.77
CA LEU A 203 -11.18 24.26 -3.51
C LEU A 203 -9.97 24.96 -2.90
N GLU A 204 -8.78 24.35 -2.91
CA GLU A 204 -7.56 24.97 -2.41
C GLU A 204 -7.22 26.28 -3.15
N PHE A 205 -7.42 26.32 -4.47
CA PHE A 205 -7.19 27.54 -5.27
C PHE A 205 -8.32 28.58 -5.15
N VAL A 206 -9.57 28.15 -5.08
CA VAL A 206 -10.73 29.06 -5.07
C VAL A 206 -10.98 29.69 -3.71
N LEU A 207 -10.76 28.93 -2.59
CA LEU A 207 -11.00 29.44 -1.24
C LEU A 207 -10.19 30.71 -0.88
N PRO A 208 -8.90 30.82 -1.22
CA PRO A 208 -8.14 32.05 -0.98
C PRO A 208 -8.67 33.25 -1.76
N LEU A 209 -9.03 33.06 -3.04
CA LEU A 209 -9.57 34.10 -3.90
C LEU A 209 -10.91 34.67 -3.39
N VAL A 210 -11.76 33.81 -2.83
CA VAL A 210 -13.03 34.24 -2.23
C VAL A 210 -12.81 34.97 -0.91
N LYS A 211 -11.79 34.58 -0.12
CA LYS A 211 -11.45 35.26 1.15
C LYS A 211 -10.84 36.65 0.92
N GLU A 212 -10.04 36.84 -0.10
CA GLU A 212 -9.48 38.17 -0.42
C GLU A 212 -10.55 39.18 -0.82
N LYS A 213 -11.58 38.77 -1.55
CA LYS A 213 -12.69 39.63 -1.94
C LYS A 213 -13.61 40.08 -0.76
N LYS A 214 -13.48 39.44 0.41
CA LYS A 214 -14.30 39.75 1.60
C LYS A 214 -13.61 40.65 2.64
N LYS A 215 -12.40 41.16 2.38
CA LYS A 215 -11.83 42.19 3.27
C LYS A 215 -12.59 43.50 3.05
N PRO A 216 -13.23 44.09 4.10
CA PRO A 216 -13.87 45.38 3.99
C PRO A 216 -12.81 46.43 3.66
N VAL A 217 -13.14 47.34 2.74
CA VAL A 217 -12.35 48.55 2.51
C VAL A 217 -12.43 49.36 3.80
N GLU A 218 -11.31 49.38 4.55
CA GLU A 218 -11.15 50.25 5.72
C GLU A 218 -11.24 51.69 5.23
N GLN A 219 -12.36 52.34 5.52
CA GLN A 219 -12.54 53.76 5.25
C GLN A 219 -11.50 54.55 6.05
N LYS A 220 -10.53 55.17 5.35
CA LYS A 220 -9.68 56.19 5.94
C LYS A 220 -10.60 57.32 6.43
N GLU A 221 -10.80 57.38 7.74
CA GLU A 221 -11.36 58.55 8.42
C GLU A 221 -10.44 59.74 8.13
N THR A 222 -10.95 60.67 7.34
CA THR A 222 -10.34 62.00 7.16
C THR A 222 -10.57 62.76 8.45
N GLN A 223 -9.50 63.03 9.22
CA GLN A 223 -9.52 63.93 10.35
C GLN A 223 -9.80 65.35 9.78
N PRO A 224 -10.80 66.10 10.36
CA PRO A 224 -10.95 67.51 10.05
C PRO A 224 -9.84 68.30 10.74
N GLY A 225 -9.13 69.12 9.95
CA GLY A 225 -8.15 70.04 10.46
C GLY A 225 -8.81 71.15 11.27
N THR A 226 -8.17 71.49 12.36
CA THR A 226 -8.25 72.81 13.06
C THR A 226 -6.84 73.37 13.13
#